data_f562ba398de16abba744200a58160b4c
#
_entry.id   f562ba398de16abba744200a58160b4c
#
_cell.length_a   1.000
_cell.length_b   1.000
_cell.length_c   1.000
_cell.angle_alpha   90.00
_cell.angle_beta   90.00
_cell.angle_gamma   90.00
#
_symmetry.space_group_name_H-M   'P 1'
#
loop_
_entity.id
_entity.type
_entity.pdbx_description
1 polymer ?
#
loop_
_entity_poly.entity_id
_entity_poly.type
_entity_poly.pdbx_seq_one_letter_code
_entity_poly.pdbx_strand_id
1 'polypeptide(L)'
;MENRTASVERVTKETKIRMTLNLDGTGKSDIHTGIGFFDHMLDGFARHGLFDLSVSVDGDLDVDGHHTLEDTGIVLGTAIREAVGDKQGIRRYGDRILPMDETLVLSAVDLCGRPYLSFQAEFTREKVGEMETEMVKEFFYAVSYAAQMNLHIKVLDGGNNHHIIEAMFKAFAKALDEATSFDPRIAGVLSTKGSL
;
A
#
# COMPACT_ATOMS: atom_id res chain seq x y z
N MET A 1 -18.85 8.64 -13.26
CA MET A 1 -18.43 8.57 -11.85
C MET A 1 -17.27 9.54 -11.71
N GLU A 2 -17.22 10.35 -10.66
CA GLU A 2 -16.03 11.16 -10.36
C GLU A 2 -14.87 10.20 -10.08
N ASN A 3 -13.67 10.52 -10.60
CA ASN A 3 -12.47 9.74 -10.31
C ASN A 3 -12.14 9.84 -8.82
N ARG A 4 -11.95 8.71 -8.16
CA ARG A 4 -11.59 8.64 -6.73
C ARG A 4 -10.11 8.97 -6.57
N THR A 5 -9.84 10.27 -6.49
CA THR A 5 -8.48 10.82 -6.42
C THR A 5 -8.29 11.58 -5.12
N ALA A 6 -7.15 11.36 -4.46
CA ALA A 6 -6.72 12.12 -3.29
C ALA A 6 -5.32 12.69 -3.51
N SER A 7 -5.09 13.89 -2.99
CA SER A 7 -3.77 14.54 -2.97
C SER A 7 -3.43 14.90 -1.54
N VAL A 8 -2.33 14.37 -1.02
CA VAL A 8 -1.89 14.51 0.36
C VAL A 8 -0.50 15.12 0.39
N GLU A 9 -0.31 16.11 1.25
CA GLU A 9 0.99 16.68 1.57
C GLU A 9 1.28 16.49 3.07
N ARG A 10 2.49 16.04 3.39
CA ARG A 10 2.99 15.91 4.76
C ARG A 10 4.36 16.58 4.86
N VAL A 11 4.51 17.49 5.80
CA VAL A 11 5.77 18.18 6.06
C VAL A 11 6.11 18.04 7.53
N THR A 12 7.25 17.43 7.82
CA THR A 12 7.84 17.33 9.15
C THR A 12 9.22 18.01 9.16
N LYS A 13 9.99 17.81 10.19
CA LYS A 13 11.42 18.22 10.20
C LYS A 13 12.30 17.21 9.47
N GLU A 14 11.82 16.00 9.28
CA GLU A 14 12.54 14.84 8.75
C GLU A 14 12.19 14.57 7.29
N THR A 15 10.92 14.82 6.90
CA THR A 15 10.43 14.53 5.55
C THR A 15 9.53 15.62 4.99
N LYS A 16 9.54 15.76 3.65
CA LYS A 16 8.53 16.50 2.89
C LYS A 16 8.00 15.61 1.80
N ILE A 17 6.71 15.27 1.89
CA ILE A 17 6.08 14.30 1.00
C ILE A 17 4.90 14.94 0.31
N ARG A 18 4.83 14.76 -1.01
CA ARG A 18 3.63 15.05 -1.82
C ARG A 18 3.24 13.79 -2.56
N MET A 19 1.96 13.44 -2.47
CA MET A 19 1.43 12.26 -3.12
C MET A 19 0.07 12.55 -3.73
N THR A 20 -0.16 12.03 -4.93
CA THR A 20 -1.49 11.97 -5.55
C THR A 20 -1.78 10.54 -5.95
N LEU A 21 -2.90 10.00 -5.48
CA LEU A 21 -3.39 8.67 -5.77
C LEU A 21 -4.74 8.76 -6.46
N ASN A 22 -4.89 8.09 -7.61
CA ASN A 22 -6.17 7.85 -8.27
C ASN A 22 -6.46 6.33 -8.26
N LEU A 23 -7.52 5.91 -7.58
CA LEU A 23 -7.93 4.51 -7.50
C LEU A 23 -8.54 4.00 -8.82
N ASP A 24 -9.07 4.89 -9.65
CA ASP A 24 -9.68 4.58 -10.95
C ASP A 24 -8.70 4.88 -12.10
N GLY A 25 -7.42 4.58 -11.87
CA GLY A 25 -6.33 4.86 -12.79
C GLY A 25 -6.11 3.80 -13.87
N THR A 26 -4.94 3.84 -14.47
CA THR A 26 -4.49 2.92 -15.53
C THR A 26 -3.12 2.30 -15.23
N GLY A 27 -2.60 2.50 -14.02
CA GLY A 27 -1.29 2.00 -13.59
C GLY A 27 -0.13 2.90 -14.02
N LYS A 28 -0.34 4.21 -14.11
CA LYS A 28 0.72 5.20 -14.38
C LYS A 28 1.37 5.63 -13.07
N SER A 29 2.68 5.78 -13.08
CA SER A 29 3.44 6.20 -11.90
C SER A 29 4.46 7.29 -12.26
N ASP A 30 4.72 8.15 -11.25
CA ASP A 30 5.80 9.14 -11.24
C ASP A 30 6.31 9.21 -9.81
N ILE A 31 7.44 8.52 -9.52
CA ILE A 31 7.85 8.18 -8.14
C ILE A 31 9.30 8.53 -7.91
N HIS A 32 9.54 9.33 -6.89
CA HIS A 32 10.85 9.83 -6.48
C HIS A 32 10.94 9.86 -4.95
N THR A 33 11.42 8.77 -4.33
CA THR A 33 11.62 8.70 -2.86
C THR A 33 13.07 8.86 -2.45
N GLY A 34 14.00 8.78 -3.40
CA GLY A 34 15.44 8.75 -3.13
C GLY A 34 15.98 7.35 -2.83
N ILE A 35 15.12 6.34 -2.70
CA ILE A 35 15.49 4.93 -2.47
C ILE A 35 15.03 4.11 -3.68
N GLY A 36 15.95 3.76 -4.58
CA GLY A 36 15.61 3.16 -5.88
C GLY A 36 14.80 1.86 -5.80
N PHE A 37 15.07 1.01 -4.80
CA PHE A 37 14.29 -0.21 -4.62
C PHE A 37 12.87 0.08 -4.12
N PHE A 38 12.69 1.10 -3.28
CA PHE A 38 11.37 1.51 -2.82
C PHE A 38 10.55 2.17 -3.94
N ASP A 39 11.20 2.98 -4.81
CA ASP A 39 10.57 3.52 -6.03
C ASP A 39 10.03 2.38 -6.90
N HIS A 40 10.82 1.33 -7.11
CA HIS A 40 10.41 0.14 -7.86
C HIS A 40 9.23 -0.59 -7.20
N MET A 41 9.18 -0.68 -5.86
CA MET A 41 8.06 -1.29 -5.14
C MET A 41 6.76 -0.50 -5.30
N LEU A 42 6.82 0.82 -5.20
CA LEU A 42 5.66 1.70 -5.40
C LEU A 42 5.20 1.73 -6.87
N ASP A 43 6.13 1.66 -7.83
CA ASP A 43 5.79 1.48 -9.24
C ASP A 43 5.04 0.16 -9.48
N GLY A 44 5.54 -0.94 -8.89
CA GLY A 44 4.85 -2.23 -8.90
C GLY A 44 3.45 -2.16 -8.28
N PHE A 45 3.30 -1.47 -7.15
CA PHE A 45 1.98 -1.23 -6.53
C PHE A 45 1.03 -0.49 -7.46
N ALA A 46 1.45 0.64 -8.04
CA ALA A 46 0.65 1.42 -8.97
C ALA A 46 0.26 0.58 -10.20
N ARG A 47 1.24 -0.07 -10.83
CA ARG A 47 1.04 -0.82 -12.06
C ARG A 47 0.10 -2.00 -11.90
N HIS A 48 0.29 -2.81 -10.84
CA HIS A 48 -0.50 -4.02 -10.62
C HIS A 48 -1.88 -3.73 -10.01
N GLY A 49 -2.03 -2.65 -9.23
CA GLY A 49 -3.32 -2.18 -8.74
C GLY A 49 -4.13 -1.39 -9.79
N LEU A 50 -3.52 -1.05 -10.94
CA LEU A 50 -4.08 -0.13 -11.93
C LEU A 50 -4.36 1.27 -11.37
N PHE A 51 -3.66 1.65 -10.30
CA PHE A 51 -3.73 2.98 -9.71
C PHE A 51 -2.83 3.96 -10.49
N ASP A 52 -3.25 5.24 -10.62
CA ASP A 52 -2.29 6.25 -11.02
C ASP A 52 -1.69 6.87 -9.75
N LEU A 53 -0.36 6.89 -9.63
CA LEU A 53 0.35 7.28 -8.42
C LEU A 53 1.50 8.25 -8.73
N SER A 54 1.47 9.43 -8.14
CA SER A 54 2.60 10.37 -8.14
C SER A 54 3.10 10.55 -6.72
N VAL A 55 4.41 10.39 -6.50
CA VAL A 55 5.07 10.48 -5.19
C VAL A 55 6.37 11.26 -5.32
N SER A 56 6.54 12.28 -4.49
CA SER A 56 7.80 13.00 -4.32
C SER A 56 8.12 13.09 -2.85
N VAL A 57 9.29 12.59 -2.45
CA VAL A 57 9.78 12.59 -1.08
C VAL A 57 11.15 13.29 -1.03
N ASP A 58 11.29 14.25 -0.11
CA ASP A 58 12.55 14.83 0.33
C ASP A 58 12.72 14.43 1.80
N GLY A 59 13.48 13.38 2.06
CA GLY A 59 13.69 12.77 3.37
C GLY A 59 15.14 12.86 3.81
N ASP A 60 15.39 12.69 5.10
CA ASP A 60 16.70 12.74 5.76
C ASP A 60 17.51 11.44 5.60
N LEU A 61 17.71 11.00 4.34
CA LEU A 61 18.40 9.74 3.98
C LEU A 61 19.85 9.66 4.45
N ASP A 62 20.44 10.77 4.89
CA ASP A 62 21.74 10.82 5.55
C ASP A 62 21.69 10.24 6.99
N VAL A 63 20.50 10.12 7.58
CA VAL A 63 20.25 9.36 8.82
C VAL A 63 20.08 7.87 8.48
N ASP A 64 18.99 7.53 7.85
CA ASP A 64 18.65 6.22 7.27
C ASP A 64 17.36 6.30 6.43
N GLY A 65 16.80 5.16 6.03
CA GLY A 65 15.56 5.10 5.26
C GLY A 65 14.27 5.14 6.10
N HIS A 66 14.35 5.10 7.45
CA HIS A 66 13.19 4.88 8.32
C HIS A 66 12.10 5.93 8.12
N HIS A 67 12.42 7.19 8.34
CA HIS A 67 11.44 8.28 8.24
C HIS A 67 10.84 8.38 6.83
N THR A 68 11.65 8.14 5.80
CA THR A 68 11.19 8.14 4.40
C THR A 68 10.14 7.05 4.14
N LEU A 69 10.37 5.81 4.58
CA LEU A 69 9.43 4.71 4.34
C LEU A 69 8.18 4.83 5.23
N GLU A 70 8.34 5.10 6.52
CA GLU A 70 7.22 5.23 7.46
C GLU A 70 6.28 6.37 7.05
N ASP A 71 6.81 7.58 6.84
CA ASP A 71 6.02 8.74 6.47
C ASP A 71 5.37 8.59 5.09
N THR A 72 6.04 7.94 4.12
CA THR A 72 5.42 7.59 2.83
C THR A 72 4.26 6.62 3.03
N GLY A 73 4.39 5.65 3.93
CA GLY A 73 3.31 4.74 4.31
C GLY A 73 2.12 5.47 4.93
N ILE A 74 2.36 6.43 5.83
CA ILE A 74 1.31 7.29 6.42
C ILE A 74 0.57 8.08 5.34
N VAL A 75 1.32 8.68 4.40
CA VAL A 75 0.75 9.49 3.31
C VAL A 75 -0.05 8.61 2.36
N LEU A 76 0.46 7.43 1.98
CA LEU A 76 -0.26 6.48 1.12
C LEU A 76 -1.55 5.99 1.79
N GLY A 77 -1.49 5.61 3.06
CA GLY A 77 -2.68 5.18 3.80
C GLY A 77 -3.73 6.28 3.91
N THR A 78 -3.29 7.53 4.13
CA THR A 78 -4.18 8.70 4.14
C THR A 78 -4.82 8.92 2.77
N ALA A 79 -4.03 8.86 1.70
CA ALA A 79 -4.52 9.01 0.32
C ALA A 79 -5.53 7.91 -0.04
N ILE A 80 -5.28 6.65 0.35
CA ILE A 80 -6.23 5.55 0.17
C ILE A 80 -7.56 5.86 0.87
N ARG A 81 -7.52 6.26 2.15
CA ARG A 81 -8.71 6.56 2.94
C ARG A 81 -9.53 7.70 2.31
N GLU A 82 -8.86 8.78 1.91
CA GLU A 82 -9.52 9.94 1.30
C GLU A 82 -10.11 9.61 -0.07
N ALA A 83 -9.38 8.86 -0.90
CA ALA A 83 -9.86 8.45 -2.23
C ALA A 83 -11.04 7.47 -2.16
N VAL A 84 -11.04 6.54 -1.19
CA VAL A 84 -12.17 5.62 -0.95
C VAL A 84 -13.42 6.35 -0.46
N GLY A 85 -13.25 7.44 0.29
CA GLY A 85 -14.36 8.26 0.79
C GLY A 85 -15.29 7.51 1.75
N ASP A 86 -16.59 7.58 1.47
CA ASP A 86 -17.66 7.05 2.34
C ASP A 86 -17.88 5.52 2.22
N LYS A 87 -17.10 4.85 1.39
CA LYS A 87 -17.13 3.38 1.19
C LYS A 87 -18.45 2.83 0.64
N GLN A 88 -19.28 3.66 0.03
CA GLN A 88 -20.54 3.19 -0.55
C GLN A 88 -20.31 2.43 -1.85
N GLY A 89 -21.00 1.30 -2.00
CA GLY A 89 -21.00 0.49 -3.22
C GLY A 89 -19.71 -0.30 -3.49
N ILE A 90 -18.67 -0.17 -2.64
CA ILE A 90 -17.42 -0.92 -2.82
C ILE A 90 -17.53 -2.34 -2.27
N ARG A 91 -16.68 -3.25 -2.76
CA ARG A 91 -16.60 -4.64 -2.27
C ARG A 91 -16.13 -4.73 -0.83
N ARG A 92 -15.39 -3.73 -0.34
CA ARG A 92 -14.85 -3.64 1.01
C ARG A 92 -13.73 -4.65 1.30
N TYR A 93 -13.88 -5.88 0.87
CA TYR A 93 -12.90 -6.96 1.04
C TYR A 93 -12.19 -7.23 -0.27
N GLY A 94 -10.90 -7.52 -0.19
CA GLY A 94 -10.12 -8.03 -1.30
C GLY A 94 -8.99 -8.89 -0.80
N ASP A 95 -8.65 -9.91 -1.56
CA ASP A 95 -7.52 -10.77 -1.25
C ASP A 95 -6.79 -11.21 -2.50
N ARG A 96 -5.51 -11.57 -2.33
CA ARG A 96 -4.71 -12.16 -3.39
C ARG A 96 -3.66 -13.10 -2.84
N ILE A 97 -3.62 -14.29 -3.40
CA ILE A 97 -2.44 -15.15 -3.35
C ILE A 97 -1.71 -14.92 -4.68
N LEU A 98 -0.45 -14.46 -4.59
CA LEU A 98 0.31 -14.03 -5.75
C LEU A 98 1.66 -14.75 -5.79
N PRO A 99 1.96 -15.48 -6.87
CA PRO A 99 3.26 -16.10 -7.08
C PRO A 99 4.24 -15.14 -7.75
N MET A 100 5.51 -15.26 -7.40
CA MET A 100 6.65 -14.64 -8.08
C MET A 100 7.83 -15.61 -8.00
N ASP A 101 8.06 -16.36 -9.07
CA ASP A 101 9.01 -17.46 -9.16
C ASP A 101 8.80 -18.45 -7.98
N GLU A 102 9.80 -18.61 -7.10
CA GLU A 102 9.73 -19.48 -5.92
C GLU A 102 8.92 -18.89 -4.75
N THR A 103 8.51 -17.63 -4.88
CA THR A 103 7.82 -16.92 -3.81
C THR A 103 6.30 -16.99 -4.00
N LEU A 104 5.58 -17.18 -2.89
CA LEU A 104 4.13 -17.14 -2.84
C LEU A 104 3.68 -16.29 -1.65
N VAL A 105 2.94 -15.22 -1.91
CA VAL A 105 2.47 -14.27 -0.87
C VAL A 105 0.95 -14.17 -0.87
N LEU A 106 0.36 -14.18 0.32
CA LEU A 106 -1.03 -13.84 0.56
C LEU A 106 -1.11 -12.39 1.07
N SER A 107 -1.99 -11.59 0.47
CA SER A 107 -2.45 -10.32 1.03
C SER A 107 -3.98 -10.30 1.11
N ALA A 108 -4.53 -9.82 2.24
CA ALA A 108 -5.96 -9.65 2.44
C ALA A 108 -6.26 -8.31 3.12
N VAL A 109 -7.29 -7.61 2.61
CA VAL A 109 -7.69 -6.27 3.01
C VAL A 109 -9.16 -6.26 3.45
N ASP A 110 -9.46 -5.58 4.57
CA ASP A 110 -10.81 -5.16 4.97
C ASP A 110 -10.82 -3.66 5.25
N LEU A 111 -11.53 -2.89 4.43
CA LEU A 111 -11.68 -1.43 4.56
C LEU A 111 -12.69 -1.06 5.66
N CYS A 112 -12.53 -1.64 6.86
CA CYS A 112 -13.52 -1.62 7.95
C CYS A 112 -13.47 -0.39 8.86
N GLY A 113 -12.59 0.58 8.63
CA GLY A 113 -12.46 1.76 9.50
C GLY A 113 -11.68 1.51 10.81
N ARG A 114 -11.10 0.35 11.00
CA ARG A 114 -10.28 -0.01 12.17
C ARG A 114 -8.90 -0.50 11.72
N PRO A 115 -7.81 0.13 12.21
CA PRO A 115 -6.47 -0.27 11.81
C PRO A 115 -6.05 -1.61 12.45
N TYR A 116 -5.44 -2.46 11.66
CA TYR A 116 -4.76 -3.66 12.13
C TYR A 116 -3.80 -4.18 11.08
N LEU A 117 -2.58 -4.52 11.47
CA LEU A 117 -1.64 -5.24 10.62
C LEU A 117 -1.33 -6.62 11.19
N SER A 118 -1.50 -7.66 10.36
CA SER A 118 -0.89 -8.97 10.58
C SER A 118 0.18 -9.18 9.53
N PHE A 119 1.45 -9.24 9.96
CA PHE A 119 2.60 -9.36 9.07
C PHE A 119 3.41 -10.61 9.44
N GLN A 120 3.55 -11.53 8.49
CA GLN A 120 4.30 -12.78 8.68
C GLN A 120 5.26 -12.96 7.51
N ALA A 121 6.50 -12.56 7.72
CA ALA A 121 7.60 -12.71 6.79
C ALA A 121 8.92 -12.81 7.55
N GLU A 122 9.86 -13.52 6.96
CA GLU A 122 11.24 -13.58 7.41
C GLU A 122 12.15 -13.14 6.26
N PHE A 123 13.12 -12.29 6.58
CA PHE A 123 14.13 -11.83 5.63
C PHE A 123 15.49 -12.35 6.03
N THR A 124 16.24 -12.83 5.04
CA THR A 124 17.58 -13.41 5.25
C THR A 124 18.72 -12.42 5.00
N ARG A 125 18.40 -11.21 4.54
CA ARG A 125 19.34 -10.11 4.30
C ARG A 125 18.83 -8.85 4.98
N GLU A 126 19.74 -8.03 5.46
CA GLU A 126 19.44 -6.74 6.09
C GLU A 126 18.91 -5.71 5.09
N LYS A 127 19.38 -5.76 3.83
CA LYS A 127 19.01 -4.81 2.77
C LYS A 127 18.73 -5.49 1.43
N VAL A 128 17.88 -4.82 0.64
CA VAL A 128 17.73 -5.03 -0.81
C VAL A 128 17.91 -3.67 -1.48
N GLY A 129 18.95 -3.53 -2.30
CA GLY A 129 19.43 -2.20 -2.70
C GLY A 129 19.83 -1.39 -1.47
N GLU A 130 19.36 -0.16 -1.37
CA GLU A 130 19.60 0.72 -0.21
C GLU A 130 18.47 0.63 0.85
N MET A 131 17.42 -0.16 0.61
CA MET A 131 16.30 -0.30 1.52
C MET A 131 16.53 -1.41 2.56
N GLU A 132 16.43 -1.07 3.84
CA GLU A 132 16.43 -2.04 4.94
C GLU A 132 15.17 -2.91 4.91
N THR A 133 15.34 -4.22 5.06
CA THR A 133 14.22 -5.17 4.98
C THR A 133 13.25 -5.06 6.16
N GLU A 134 13.73 -4.63 7.33
CA GLU A 134 12.88 -4.37 8.51
C GLU A 134 11.84 -3.27 8.22
N MET A 135 12.15 -2.31 7.35
CA MET A 135 11.27 -1.21 6.99
C MET A 135 10.05 -1.64 6.19
N VAL A 136 10.05 -2.83 5.59
CA VAL A 136 8.88 -3.37 4.88
C VAL A 136 7.68 -3.49 5.81
N LYS A 137 7.89 -3.99 7.03
CA LYS A 137 6.83 -4.10 8.03
C LYS A 137 6.36 -2.73 8.50
N GLU A 138 7.28 -1.80 8.76
CA GLU A 138 6.97 -0.45 9.23
C GLU A 138 6.15 0.32 8.17
N PHE A 139 6.52 0.21 6.89
CA PHE A 139 5.75 0.77 5.80
C PHE A 139 4.30 0.24 5.77
N PHE A 140 4.10 -1.09 5.78
CA PHE A 140 2.75 -1.66 5.76
C PHE A 140 1.96 -1.38 7.04
N TYR A 141 2.65 -1.26 8.18
CA TYR A 141 2.05 -0.81 9.43
C TYR A 141 1.49 0.62 9.28
N ALA A 142 2.34 1.56 8.82
CA ALA A 142 1.96 2.94 8.58
C ALA A 142 0.77 3.06 7.60
N VAL A 143 0.82 2.31 6.49
CA VAL A 143 -0.29 2.25 5.51
C VAL A 143 -1.58 1.77 6.16
N SER A 144 -1.56 0.64 6.88
CA SER A 144 -2.76 0.03 7.46
C SER A 144 -3.42 0.93 8.51
N TYR A 145 -2.61 1.61 9.33
CA TYR A 145 -3.08 2.51 10.38
C TYR A 145 -3.62 3.81 9.82
N ALA A 146 -2.95 4.44 8.86
CA ALA A 146 -3.42 5.68 8.24
C ALA A 146 -4.66 5.48 7.36
N ALA A 147 -4.73 4.35 6.65
CA ALA A 147 -5.91 3.98 5.86
C ALA A 147 -7.09 3.49 6.72
N GLN A 148 -6.87 3.19 7.99
CA GLN A 148 -7.87 2.59 8.89
C GLN A 148 -8.45 1.30 8.32
N MET A 149 -7.57 0.39 7.88
CA MET A 149 -7.96 -0.91 7.35
C MET A 149 -7.30 -2.06 8.12
N ASN A 150 -7.90 -3.24 8.06
CA ASN A 150 -7.18 -4.44 8.41
C ASN A 150 -6.38 -4.89 7.18
N LEU A 151 -5.09 -5.15 7.37
CA LEU A 151 -4.19 -5.65 6.36
C LEU A 151 -3.49 -6.91 6.88
N HIS A 152 -3.61 -8.00 6.17
CA HIS A 152 -2.87 -9.23 6.43
C HIS A 152 -1.92 -9.47 5.27
N ILE A 153 -0.63 -9.66 5.58
CA ILE A 153 0.40 -10.08 4.62
C ILE A 153 1.10 -11.30 5.20
N LYS A 154 1.13 -12.37 4.42
CA LYS A 154 1.78 -13.62 4.82
C LYS A 154 2.57 -14.19 3.66
N VAL A 155 3.86 -14.43 3.88
CA VAL A 155 4.69 -15.24 2.99
C VAL A 155 4.33 -16.71 3.22
N LEU A 156 3.85 -17.36 2.19
CA LEU A 156 3.48 -18.78 2.20
C LEU A 156 4.67 -19.64 1.80
N ASP A 157 5.48 -19.14 0.84
CA ASP A 157 6.73 -19.70 0.39
C ASP A 157 7.63 -18.58 -0.13
N GLY A 158 8.94 -18.70 -0.06
CA GLY A 158 9.87 -17.70 -0.55
C GLY A 158 11.32 -18.00 -0.22
N GLY A 159 12.22 -17.37 -0.97
CA GLY A 159 13.67 -17.52 -0.81
C GLY A 159 14.44 -16.23 -1.08
N ASN A 160 14.20 -15.59 -2.20
CA ASN A 160 14.84 -14.33 -2.56
C ASN A 160 14.10 -13.16 -1.94
N ASN A 161 14.77 -12.35 -1.11
CA ASN A 161 14.14 -11.22 -0.43
C ASN A 161 13.55 -10.17 -1.38
N HIS A 162 14.18 -9.94 -2.54
CA HIS A 162 13.62 -9.06 -3.57
C HIS A 162 12.26 -9.59 -4.05
N HIS A 163 12.19 -10.89 -4.41
CA HIS A 163 10.94 -11.51 -4.86
C HIS A 163 9.87 -11.48 -3.77
N ILE A 164 10.24 -11.73 -2.51
CA ILE A 164 9.31 -11.67 -1.37
C ILE A 164 8.70 -10.28 -1.24
N ILE A 165 9.53 -9.23 -1.21
CA ILE A 165 9.05 -7.85 -1.02
C ILE A 165 8.21 -7.41 -2.22
N GLU A 166 8.69 -7.67 -3.45
CA GLU A 166 7.94 -7.30 -4.65
C GLU A 166 6.59 -8.03 -4.74
N ALA A 167 6.54 -9.33 -4.40
CA ALA A 167 5.30 -10.08 -4.34
C ALA A 167 4.32 -9.52 -3.28
N MET A 168 4.82 -9.02 -2.14
CA MET A 168 3.98 -8.34 -1.12
C MET A 168 3.31 -7.08 -1.69
N PHE A 169 4.08 -6.21 -2.35
CA PHE A 169 3.54 -4.97 -2.93
C PHE A 169 2.53 -5.26 -4.03
N LYS A 170 2.81 -6.23 -4.91
CA LYS A 170 1.87 -6.67 -5.97
C LYS A 170 0.61 -7.31 -5.40
N ALA A 171 0.73 -8.20 -4.40
CA ALA A 171 -0.40 -8.86 -3.77
C ALA A 171 -1.29 -7.85 -3.02
N PHE A 172 -0.68 -6.90 -2.29
CA PHE A 172 -1.39 -5.81 -1.65
C PHE A 172 -2.13 -4.93 -2.66
N ALA A 173 -1.45 -4.54 -3.75
CA ALA A 173 -2.06 -3.75 -4.81
C ALA A 173 -3.31 -4.44 -5.39
N LYS A 174 -3.23 -5.75 -5.69
CA LYS A 174 -4.36 -6.51 -6.23
C LYS A 174 -5.49 -6.69 -5.21
N ALA A 175 -5.16 -6.92 -3.94
CA ALA A 175 -6.17 -7.02 -2.88
C ALA A 175 -6.88 -5.67 -2.65
N LEU A 176 -6.16 -4.56 -2.71
CA LEU A 176 -6.72 -3.21 -2.57
C LEU A 176 -7.59 -2.84 -3.79
N ASP A 177 -7.15 -3.13 -5.01
CA ASP A 177 -7.91 -2.94 -6.25
C ASP A 177 -9.28 -3.66 -6.15
N GLU A 178 -9.27 -4.91 -5.70
CA GLU A 178 -10.51 -5.67 -5.49
C GLU A 178 -11.38 -5.05 -4.39
N ALA A 179 -10.80 -4.71 -3.23
CA ALA A 179 -11.54 -4.15 -2.09
C ALA A 179 -12.21 -2.81 -2.42
N THR A 180 -11.56 -1.98 -3.24
CA THR A 180 -12.04 -0.67 -3.66
C THR A 180 -12.96 -0.71 -4.87
N SER A 181 -13.04 -1.83 -5.59
CA SER A 181 -13.91 -1.99 -6.76
C SER A 181 -15.38 -1.90 -6.37
N PHE A 182 -16.20 -1.28 -7.24
CA PHE A 182 -17.64 -1.23 -7.06
C PHE A 182 -18.30 -2.57 -7.43
N ASP A 183 -19.30 -2.96 -6.63
CA ASP A 183 -20.20 -4.08 -6.98
C ASP A 183 -21.64 -3.55 -7.06
N PRO A 184 -22.30 -3.62 -8.24
CA PRO A 184 -23.63 -3.04 -8.43
C PRO A 184 -24.72 -3.68 -7.56
N ARG A 185 -24.43 -4.80 -6.93
CA ARG A 185 -25.35 -5.48 -5.98
C ARG A 185 -25.27 -4.88 -4.58
N ILE A 186 -24.27 -4.03 -4.28
CA ILE A 186 -24.06 -3.44 -2.96
C ILE A 186 -24.72 -2.06 -2.94
N ALA A 187 -25.83 -1.95 -2.23
CA ALA A 187 -26.50 -0.69 -1.97
C ALA A 187 -26.01 -0.11 -0.64
N GLY A 188 -25.36 1.08 -0.70
CA GLY A 188 -24.80 1.71 0.50
C GLY A 188 -23.49 1.06 0.94
N VAL A 189 -23.27 1.00 2.26
CA VAL A 189 -22.06 0.43 2.88
C VAL A 189 -22.25 -1.05 3.17
N LEU A 190 -21.32 -1.90 2.76
CA LEU A 190 -21.35 -3.35 3.02
C LEU A 190 -21.06 -3.66 4.50
N SER A 191 -22.04 -3.42 5.34
CA SER A 191 -21.96 -3.66 6.79
C SER A 191 -23.35 -3.93 7.38
N THR A 192 -23.47 -4.98 8.19
CA THR A 192 -24.70 -5.24 8.96
C THR A 192 -25.00 -4.17 10.01
N LYS A 193 -24.00 -3.33 10.34
CA LYS A 193 -24.14 -2.20 11.27
C LYS A 193 -24.64 -0.92 10.58
N GLY A 194 -24.67 -0.89 9.24
CA GLY A 194 -25.01 0.30 8.46
C GLY A 194 -23.94 1.37 8.40
N SER A 195 -22.74 1.13 8.97
CA SER A 195 -21.59 2.04 8.99
C SER A 195 -20.26 1.26 9.02
N LEU A 196 -19.17 1.93 8.62
CA LEU A 196 -17.77 1.45 8.70
C LEU A 196 -16.87 2.55 9.27
#